data_4385fb64ba4cac917909d6fd0598b509
#
_entry.id   4385fb64ba4cac917909d6fd0598b509
#
_cell.length_a   1.000
_cell.length_b   1.000
_cell.length_c   1.000
_cell.angle_alpha   90.00
_cell.angle_beta   90.00
_cell.angle_gamma   90.00
#
_symmetry.space_group_name_H-M   'P 1'
#
loop_
_entity.id
_entity.type
_entity.pdbx_description
1 polymer ?
#
loop_
_entity_poly.entity_id
_entity_poly.type
_entity_poly.pdbx_seq_one_letter_code
_entity_poly.pdbx_strand_id
1 'polypeptide(L)'
;MPELDHLIFASPDLSEGVRIIDSLSGQKAVPGGPHVNFGTKNYLLTFNDKTYFEIIGIDLNQEKPTRPRPFGIDTMSRPALVGYAIHPT
;
A
#
# COMPACT_ATOMS: atom_id res chain seq x y z
N MET A 1 -2.51 -24.50 7.63
CA MET A 1 -3.48 -23.37 7.62
C MET A 1 -2.87 -22.16 6.91
N PRO A 2 -3.61 -21.48 6.04
CA PRO A 2 -3.11 -20.23 5.49
C PRO A 2 -2.94 -19.19 6.60
N GLU A 3 -1.99 -18.31 6.42
CA GLU A 3 -1.71 -17.22 7.34
C GLU A 3 -1.82 -15.88 6.61
N LEU A 4 -2.14 -14.84 7.34
CA LEU A 4 -2.16 -13.49 6.79
C LEU A 4 -0.73 -13.08 6.45
N ASP A 5 -0.51 -12.70 5.18
CA ASP A 5 0.77 -12.20 4.72
C ASP A 5 0.87 -10.70 4.93
N HIS A 6 -0.10 -9.95 4.41
CA HIS A 6 -0.14 -8.51 4.64
C HIS A 6 -1.52 -7.93 4.44
N LEU A 7 -1.74 -6.77 5.02
CA LEU A 7 -2.91 -5.92 4.80
C LEU A 7 -2.53 -4.80 3.84
N ILE A 8 -3.48 -4.36 3.02
CA ILE A 8 -3.24 -3.37 1.98
C ILE A 8 -4.12 -2.14 2.22
N PHE A 9 -3.46 -1.01 2.42
CA PHE A 9 -4.11 0.29 2.60
C PHE A 9 -3.76 1.16 1.41
N ALA A 10 -4.75 1.55 0.62
CA ALA A 10 -4.54 2.34 -0.58
C ALA A 10 -4.83 3.81 -0.32
N SER A 11 -3.98 4.67 -0.88
CA SER A 11 -4.12 6.11 -0.76
C SER A 11 -3.72 6.76 -2.09
N PRO A 12 -4.62 7.50 -2.76
CA PRO A 12 -4.24 8.20 -3.99
C PRO A 12 -3.04 9.11 -3.78
N ASP A 13 -3.02 9.85 -2.69
CA ASP A 13 -1.84 10.58 -2.22
C ASP A 13 -1.11 9.69 -1.22
N LEU A 14 0.00 9.10 -1.66
CA LEU A 14 0.74 8.16 -0.82
C LEU A 14 1.26 8.82 0.46
N SER A 15 1.72 10.06 0.38
CA SER A 15 2.23 10.78 1.55
C SER A 15 1.16 10.93 2.63
N GLU A 16 -0.08 11.21 2.23
CA GLU A 16 -1.20 11.30 3.15
C GLU A 16 -1.47 9.95 3.81
N GLY A 17 -1.48 8.87 3.03
CA GLY A 17 -1.68 7.53 3.55
C GLY A 17 -0.62 7.13 4.56
N VAL A 18 0.64 7.42 4.26
CA VAL A 18 1.75 7.14 5.17
C VAL A 18 1.59 7.92 6.47
N ARG A 19 1.25 9.20 6.39
CA ARG A 19 1.05 10.05 7.57
C ARG A 19 -0.06 9.52 8.47
N ILE A 20 -1.17 9.09 7.87
CA ILE A 20 -2.30 8.54 8.63
C ILE A 20 -1.87 7.29 9.38
N ILE A 21 -1.23 6.36 8.71
CA ILE A 21 -0.84 5.09 9.32
C ILE A 21 0.26 5.28 10.37
N ASP A 22 1.24 6.14 10.11
CA ASP A 22 2.26 6.45 11.10
C ASP A 22 1.63 7.07 12.36
N SER A 23 0.66 7.95 12.19
CA SER A 23 -0.04 8.57 13.33
C SER A 23 -0.83 7.56 14.13
N LEU A 24 -1.56 6.66 13.46
CA LEU A 24 -2.38 5.67 14.15
C LEU A 24 -1.57 4.56 14.81
N SER A 25 -0.46 4.17 14.21
CA SER A 25 0.35 3.05 14.70
C SER A 25 1.39 3.48 15.74
N GLY A 26 1.78 4.74 15.74
CA GLY A 26 2.89 5.20 16.54
C GLY A 26 4.25 4.74 16.01
N GLN A 27 4.29 4.17 14.81
CA GLN A 27 5.50 3.69 14.17
C GLN A 27 5.70 4.40 12.84
N LYS A 28 6.86 4.23 12.25
CA LYS A 28 7.20 4.89 11.00
C LYS A 28 7.34 3.86 9.88
N ALA A 29 6.47 3.95 8.88
CA ALA A 29 6.57 3.10 7.70
C ALA A 29 7.83 3.44 6.91
N VAL A 30 8.40 2.45 6.23
CA VAL A 30 9.63 2.62 5.45
C VAL A 30 9.30 2.46 3.97
N PRO A 31 10.01 3.18 3.08
CA PRO A 31 9.79 3.03 1.65
C PRO A 31 10.05 1.59 1.20
N GLY A 32 9.13 1.05 0.39
CA GLY A 32 9.32 -0.25 -0.25
C GLY A 32 9.92 -0.08 -1.63
N GLY A 33 9.11 0.28 -2.61
CA GLY A 33 9.60 0.50 -3.95
C GLY A 33 8.47 0.65 -4.97
N PRO A 34 8.81 0.93 -6.22
CA PRO A 34 7.82 1.09 -7.27
C PRO A 34 7.27 -0.25 -7.75
N HIS A 35 6.01 -0.24 -8.15
CA HIS A 35 5.40 -1.35 -8.88
C HIS A 35 5.44 -0.96 -10.35
N VAL A 36 6.49 -1.39 -11.04
CA VAL A 36 6.76 -1.00 -12.43
C VAL A 36 5.59 -1.39 -13.33
N ASN A 37 5.18 -0.48 -14.21
CA ASN A 37 4.06 -0.63 -15.15
C ASN A 37 2.68 -0.55 -14.50
N PHE A 38 2.58 -0.46 -13.18
CA PHE A 38 1.30 -0.29 -12.51
C PHE A 38 1.03 1.15 -12.05
N GLY A 39 2.06 2.01 -12.13
CA GLY A 39 1.92 3.42 -11.76
C GLY A 39 1.78 3.65 -10.26
N THR A 40 2.18 2.68 -9.44
CA THR A 40 2.09 2.76 -7.99
C THR A 40 3.43 2.47 -7.34
N LYS A 41 3.54 2.84 -6.07
CA LYS A 41 4.65 2.46 -5.20
C LYS A 41 4.11 2.30 -3.78
N ASN A 42 4.94 1.77 -2.89
CA ASN A 42 4.47 1.49 -1.55
C ASN A 42 5.45 1.91 -0.45
N TYR A 43 4.90 1.95 0.77
CA TYR A 43 5.64 1.95 2.02
C TYR A 43 5.21 0.72 2.80
N LEU A 44 6.08 0.23 3.69
CA LEU A 44 5.83 -0.98 4.46
C LEU A 44 5.99 -0.70 5.95
N LEU A 45 5.09 -1.30 6.73
CA LEU A 45 5.15 -1.27 8.19
C LEU A 45 5.03 -2.69 8.69
N THR A 46 6.04 -3.18 9.39
CA THR A 46 6.03 -4.56 9.86
C THR A 46 5.37 -4.66 11.23
N PHE A 47 4.52 -5.68 11.41
CA PHE A 47 3.93 -5.99 12.71
C PHE A 47 4.78 -7.01 13.47
N ASN A 48 5.36 -7.95 12.71
CA ASN A 48 6.18 -9.02 13.25
C ASN A 48 7.01 -9.59 12.10
N ASP A 49 7.67 -10.71 12.31
CA ASP A 49 8.56 -11.30 11.31
C ASP A 49 7.82 -11.86 10.08
N LYS A 50 6.49 -12.01 10.16
CA LYS A 50 5.71 -12.70 9.12
C LYS A 50 4.64 -11.84 8.48
N THR A 51 4.18 -10.79 9.14
CA THR A 51 3.03 -10.00 8.69
C THR A 51 3.41 -8.53 8.60
N TYR A 52 3.00 -7.89 7.53
CA TYR A 52 3.28 -6.47 7.36
C TYR A 52 2.03 -5.74 6.83
N PHE A 53 2.11 -4.43 6.85
CA PHE A 53 1.08 -3.52 6.36
C PHE A 53 1.66 -2.81 5.14
N GLU A 54 0.99 -2.91 4.01
CA GLU A 54 1.41 -2.23 2.79
C GLU A 54 0.56 -0.98 2.59
N ILE A 55 1.22 0.17 2.42
CA ILE A 55 0.56 1.41 2.06
C ILE A 55 0.92 1.67 0.60
N ILE A 56 -0.07 1.60 -0.29
CA ILE A 56 0.13 1.72 -1.73
C ILE A 56 -0.51 3.01 -2.24
N GLY A 57 0.17 3.71 -3.12
CA GLY A 57 -0.33 4.94 -3.70
C GLY A 57 0.22 5.21 -5.09
N ILE A 58 -0.19 6.33 -5.65
CA ILE A 58 0.25 6.74 -6.99
C ILE A 58 1.73 7.10 -6.95
N ASP A 59 2.49 6.57 -7.90
CA ASP A 59 3.88 6.91 -8.10
C ASP A 59 3.99 7.99 -9.17
N LEU A 60 4.21 9.22 -8.74
CA LEU A 60 4.31 10.37 -9.65
C LEU A 60 5.57 10.36 -10.51
N ASN A 61 6.51 9.46 -10.22
CA ASN A 61 7.73 9.31 -11.00
C ASN A 61 7.58 8.34 -12.17
N GLN A 62 6.43 7.67 -12.26
CA GLN A 62 6.11 6.78 -13.39
C GLN A 62 5.14 7.47 -14.33
N GLU A 63 5.21 7.11 -15.61
CA GLU A 63 4.20 7.52 -16.58
C GLU A 63 2.85 6.90 -16.17
N LYS A 64 1.77 7.60 -16.50
CA LYS A 64 0.44 7.07 -16.27
C LYS A 64 0.29 5.75 -17.01
N PRO A 65 -0.09 4.66 -16.34
CA PRO A 65 -0.22 3.37 -17.02
C PRO A 65 -1.40 3.37 -18.00
N THR A 66 -1.34 2.49 -18.99
CA THR A 66 -2.42 2.34 -19.97
C THR A 66 -3.65 1.67 -19.39
N ARG A 67 -3.49 0.97 -18.27
CA ARG A 67 -4.59 0.33 -17.54
C ARG A 67 -4.85 1.09 -16.25
N PRO A 68 -6.05 0.97 -15.68
CA PRO A 68 -6.29 1.56 -14.37
C PRO A 68 -5.31 1.01 -13.33
N ARG A 69 -4.89 1.86 -12.40
CA ARG A 69 -4.07 1.43 -11.28
C ARG A 69 -4.87 0.46 -10.41
N PRO A 70 -4.18 -0.43 -9.67
CA PRO A 70 -4.89 -1.42 -8.85
C PRO A 70 -5.74 -0.78 -7.75
N PHE A 71 -6.71 -1.53 -7.26
CA PHE A 71 -7.57 -1.17 -6.11
C PHE A 71 -8.47 0.05 -6.33
N GLY A 72 -8.66 0.48 -7.58
CA GLY A 72 -9.49 1.65 -7.84
C GLY A 72 -8.87 2.95 -7.38
N ILE A 73 -7.56 3.01 -7.24
CA ILE A 73 -6.85 4.19 -6.73
C ILE A 73 -7.15 5.43 -7.56
N ASP A 74 -7.31 5.29 -8.88
CA ASP A 74 -7.52 6.43 -9.77
C ASP A 74 -8.83 7.16 -9.53
N THR A 75 -9.82 6.48 -8.96
CA THR A 75 -11.14 7.06 -8.69
C THR A 75 -11.45 7.19 -7.20
N MET A 76 -10.49 6.83 -6.37
CA MET A 76 -10.64 6.86 -4.93
C MET A 76 -10.60 8.29 -4.41
N SER A 77 -11.53 8.66 -3.52
CA SER A 77 -11.60 10.01 -2.98
C SER A 77 -10.83 10.18 -1.67
N ARG A 78 -10.52 9.07 -1.00
CA ARG A 78 -9.81 9.09 0.28
C ARG A 78 -9.14 7.75 0.54
N PRO A 79 -8.13 7.72 1.43
CA PRO A 79 -7.46 6.46 1.76
C PRO A 79 -8.41 5.44 2.40
N ALA A 80 -8.19 4.16 2.12
CA ALA A 80 -9.01 3.08 2.69
C ALA A 80 -8.25 1.76 2.69
N LEU A 81 -8.63 0.89 3.62
CA LEU A 81 -8.18 -0.48 3.63
C LEU A 81 -8.89 -1.21 2.49
N VAL A 82 -8.14 -1.77 1.55
CA VAL A 82 -8.71 -2.30 0.30
C VAL A 82 -8.54 -3.80 0.13
N GLY A 83 -7.71 -4.43 0.95
CA GLY A 83 -7.52 -5.86 0.79
C GLY A 83 -6.49 -6.44 1.72
N TYR A 84 -6.23 -7.71 1.49
CA TYR A 84 -5.22 -8.45 2.22
C TYR A 84 -4.70 -9.56 1.33
N ALA A 85 -3.53 -10.08 1.67
CA ALA A 85 -2.96 -11.24 1.02
C ALA A 85 -2.69 -12.31 2.08
N ILE A 86 -2.84 -13.57 1.68
CA ILE A 86 -2.55 -14.70 2.56
C ILE A 86 -1.53 -15.60 1.88
N HIS A 87 -0.83 -16.38 2.67
CA HIS A 87 0.08 -17.40 2.14
C HIS A 87 -0.21 -18.74 2.83
N PRO A 88 0.00 -19.85 2.13
CA PRO A 88 -0.18 -21.16 2.74
C PRO A 88 0.94 -21.45 3.75
N THR A 89 0.62 -22.19 4.76
CA THR A 89 1.60 -22.65 5.77
C THR A 89 2.08 -24.05 5.46
#